data_cbc7ee3a50e4cd2d605891f057d9803a
#
_entry.id   cbc7ee3a50e4cd2d605891f057d9803a
#
_cell.length_a   1.000
_cell.length_b   1.000
_cell.length_c   1.000
_cell.angle_alpha   90.00
_cell.angle_beta   90.00
_cell.angle_gamma   90.00
#
_symmetry.space_group_name_H-M   'P 1'
#
loop_
_entity.id
_entity.type
_entity.pdbx_description
1 polymer ?
#
loop_
_entity_poly.entity_id
_entity_poly.type
_entity_poly.pdbx_seq_one_letter_code
_entity_poly.pdbx_strand_id
1 'polypeptide(L)'
;MLSGKAELKDRTLAKFSDGSYGVIYKDNPKSVLYYSHDGILTHNEIKESLDFPYKTYKYTPQGQLVNMTLRVSEDETFIFTPDKKLLAHWLGAVCYDEDKNIIMRRQIVK
;
A
#
# COMPACT_ATOMS: atom_id res chain seq x y z
N MET A 1 0.52 26.16 9.47
CA MET A 1 -0.35 26.01 10.60
C MET A 1 0.06 24.86 11.49
N LEU A 2 -0.21 24.99 12.74
CA LEU A 2 0.20 23.99 13.72
C LEU A 2 -0.49 22.65 13.52
N SER A 3 -1.73 22.66 13.10
CA SER A 3 -2.48 21.42 12.84
C SER A 3 -1.83 20.57 11.76
N GLY A 4 -1.25 21.18 10.74
CA GLY A 4 -0.56 20.45 9.69
C GLY A 4 0.64 19.67 10.19
N LYS A 5 1.37 20.23 11.16
CA LYS A 5 2.51 19.54 11.77
C LYS A 5 2.08 18.37 12.62
N ALA A 6 0.99 18.51 13.36
CA ALA A 6 0.44 17.43 14.16
C ALA A 6 0.01 16.26 13.27
N GLU A 7 -0.65 16.55 12.16
CA GLU A 7 -1.06 15.52 11.20
C GLU A 7 0.13 14.76 10.64
N LEU A 8 1.23 15.43 10.35
CA LEU A 8 2.43 14.78 9.83
C LEU A 8 3.02 13.77 10.82
N LYS A 9 2.87 14.01 12.12
CA LYS A 9 3.37 13.11 13.17
C LYS A 9 2.50 11.87 13.34
N ASP A 10 1.26 11.93 12.90
CA ASP A 10 0.28 10.88 13.14
C ASP A 10 0.06 9.98 11.94
N ARG A 11 1.05 9.88 11.09
CA ARG A 11 0.94 9.05 9.88
C ARG A 11 2.27 8.42 9.50
N THR A 12 2.15 7.34 8.72
CA THR A 12 3.26 6.67 8.08
C THR A 12 3.14 6.87 6.57
N LEU A 13 4.25 7.17 5.92
CA LEU A 13 4.32 7.32 4.47
C LEU A 13 5.10 6.16 3.86
N ALA A 14 4.59 5.60 2.77
CA ALA A 14 5.33 4.69 1.91
C ALA A 14 5.58 5.43 0.60
N LYS A 15 6.84 5.71 0.30
CA LYS A 15 7.23 6.38 -0.95
C LYS A 15 7.68 5.34 -1.95
N PHE A 16 7.10 5.38 -3.14
CA PHE A 16 7.40 4.42 -4.20
C PHE A 16 8.32 5.02 -5.25
N SER A 17 9.06 4.15 -5.94
CA SER A 17 10.07 4.58 -6.92
C SER A 17 9.48 5.28 -8.14
N ASP A 18 8.18 5.12 -8.40
CA ASP A 18 7.50 5.85 -9.48
C ASP A 18 7.03 7.25 -9.08
N GLY A 19 7.34 7.68 -7.86
CA GLY A 19 6.92 8.98 -7.35
C GLY A 19 5.59 8.99 -6.62
N SER A 20 4.82 7.91 -6.71
CA SER A 20 3.57 7.78 -5.95
C SER A 20 3.87 7.51 -4.47
N TYR A 21 2.86 7.62 -3.64
CA TYR A 21 3.02 7.35 -2.20
C TYR A 21 1.73 6.84 -1.58
N GLY A 22 1.90 6.12 -0.48
CA GLY A 22 0.78 5.64 0.34
C GLY A 22 0.83 6.29 1.71
N VAL A 23 -0.34 6.50 2.31
CA VAL A 23 -0.48 7.12 3.63
C VAL A 23 -1.32 6.24 4.53
N ILE A 24 -0.83 5.98 5.74
CA ILE A 24 -1.57 5.28 6.78
C ILE A 24 -1.64 6.21 7.97
N TYR A 25 -2.85 6.58 8.40
CA TYR A 25 -3.05 7.39 9.59
C TYR A 25 -3.14 6.51 10.84
N LYS A 26 -2.57 6.97 11.94
CA LYS A 26 -2.57 6.21 13.21
C LYS A 26 -3.96 5.88 13.71
N ASP A 27 -4.90 6.79 13.52
CA ASP A 27 -6.28 6.60 13.99
C ASP A 27 -7.11 5.73 13.05
N ASN A 28 -6.56 5.34 11.89
CA ASN A 28 -7.22 4.46 10.94
C ASN A 28 -6.21 3.50 10.30
N PRO A 29 -5.61 2.60 11.10
CA PRO A 29 -4.50 1.77 10.61
C PRO A 29 -4.90 0.69 9.61
N LYS A 30 -6.20 0.41 9.46
CA LYS A 30 -6.69 -0.56 8.48
C LYS A 30 -6.90 0.01 7.10
N SER A 31 -6.69 1.32 6.92
CA SER A 31 -6.88 1.98 5.63
C SER A 31 -5.57 2.54 5.12
N VAL A 32 -5.28 2.31 3.83
CA VAL A 32 -4.14 2.92 3.15
C VAL A 32 -4.68 3.76 2.00
N LEU A 33 -4.27 5.03 1.94
CA LEU A 33 -4.64 5.93 0.86
C LEU A 33 -3.45 6.10 -0.06
N TYR A 34 -3.66 5.88 -1.35
CA TYR A 34 -2.60 5.99 -2.35
C TYR A 34 -2.80 7.22 -3.21
N TYR A 35 -1.70 7.93 -3.45
CA TYR A 35 -1.68 9.17 -4.22
C TYR A 35 -0.66 9.10 -5.33
N SER A 36 -0.95 9.72 -6.46
CA SER A 36 0.04 9.94 -7.51
C SER A 36 1.09 10.95 -7.02
N HIS A 37 2.18 11.09 -7.77
CA HIS A 37 3.21 12.09 -7.43
C HIS A 37 2.65 13.52 -7.42
N ASP A 38 1.52 13.76 -8.10
CA ASP A 38 0.84 15.05 -8.13
C ASP A 38 -0.08 15.27 -6.93
N GLY A 39 -0.19 14.29 -6.02
CA GLY A 39 -1.07 14.39 -4.88
C GLY A 39 -2.54 14.05 -5.15
N ILE A 40 -2.82 13.38 -6.25
CA ILE A 40 -4.18 12.97 -6.60
C ILE A 40 -4.43 11.57 -6.03
N LEU A 41 -5.55 11.41 -5.30
CA LEU A 41 -5.95 10.12 -4.75
C LEU A 41 -6.25 9.15 -5.89
N THR A 42 -5.50 8.04 -5.94
CA THR A 42 -5.63 7.03 -6.99
C THR A 42 -6.32 5.77 -6.52
N HIS A 43 -6.09 5.38 -5.27
CA HIS A 43 -6.63 4.14 -4.72
C HIS A 43 -6.80 4.25 -3.21
N ASN A 44 -7.65 3.40 -2.66
CA ASN A 44 -7.66 3.13 -1.23
C ASN A 44 -7.61 1.61 -1.01
N GLU A 45 -6.96 1.21 0.06
CA GLU A 45 -6.79 -0.20 0.40
C GLU A 45 -7.30 -0.45 1.81
N ILE A 46 -8.05 -1.54 1.99
CA ILE A 46 -8.63 -1.91 3.28
C ILE A 46 -8.00 -3.22 3.73
N LYS A 47 -7.51 -3.25 4.96
CA LYS A 47 -6.94 -4.45 5.60
C LYS A 47 -8.03 -5.15 6.40
N GLU A 48 -8.13 -6.46 6.25
CA GLU A 48 -9.08 -7.25 7.06
C GLU A 48 -8.69 -7.28 8.52
N SER A 49 -7.39 -7.26 8.79
CA SER A 49 -6.84 -7.38 10.15
C SER A 49 -5.52 -6.65 10.19
N LEU A 50 -4.96 -6.49 11.39
CA LEU A 50 -3.59 -5.99 11.59
C LEU A 50 -2.63 -7.08 12.02
N ASP A 51 -3.14 -8.29 12.24
CA ASP A 51 -2.34 -9.44 12.67
C ASP A 51 -2.02 -10.34 11.48
N PHE A 52 -0.75 -10.67 11.31
CA PHE A 52 -0.29 -11.53 10.22
C PHE A 52 -0.74 -12.98 10.40
N PRO A 53 -1.07 -13.66 9.31
CA PRO A 53 -1.25 -13.15 7.95
C PRO A 53 -2.62 -12.50 7.79
N TYR A 54 -2.72 -11.49 6.94
CA TYR A 54 -4.02 -10.88 6.67
C TYR A 54 -4.14 -10.50 5.20
N LYS A 55 -5.40 -10.35 4.76
CA LYS A 55 -5.71 -9.95 3.39
C LYS A 55 -6.02 -8.46 3.34
N THR A 56 -5.74 -7.86 2.19
CA THR A 56 -6.15 -6.50 1.90
C THR A 56 -6.83 -6.43 0.54
N TYR A 57 -7.63 -5.38 0.35
CA TYR A 57 -8.37 -5.15 -0.89
C TYR A 57 -8.16 -3.71 -1.33
N LYS A 58 -7.69 -3.53 -2.55
CA LYS A 58 -7.38 -2.20 -3.10
C LYS A 58 -8.45 -1.81 -4.11
N TYR A 59 -8.98 -0.59 -3.95
CA TYR A 59 -10.07 -0.07 -4.74
C TYR A 59 -9.71 1.25 -5.41
N THR A 60 -10.33 1.52 -6.56
CA THR A 60 -10.33 2.87 -7.14
C THR A 60 -11.19 3.80 -6.28
N PRO A 61 -11.07 5.13 -6.43
CA PRO A 61 -11.97 6.06 -5.73
C PRO A 61 -13.45 5.81 -6.02
N GLN A 62 -13.78 5.18 -7.15
CA GLN A 62 -15.15 4.84 -7.51
C GLN A 62 -15.61 3.51 -6.91
N GLY A 63 -14.75 2.84 -6.14
CA GLY A 63 -15.11 1.60 -5.47
C GLY A 63 -14.89 0.32 -6.26
N GLN A 64 -14.14 0.37 -7.35
CA GLN A 64 -13.85 -0.80 -8.17
C GLN A 64 -12.61 -1.53 -7.63
N LEU A 65 -12.72 -2.84 -7.43
CA LEU A 65 -11.59 -3.66 -6.94
C LEU A 65 -10.49 -3.75 -8.00
N VAL A 66 -9.27 -3.36 -7.61
CA VAL A 66 -8.09 -3.37 -8.48
C VAL A 66 -7.25 -4.61 -8.26
N ASN A 67 -6.98 -4.92 -7.00
CA ASN A 67 -6.21 -6.12 -6.64
C ASN A 67 -6.48 -6.48 -5.18
N MET A 68 -5.97 -7.64 -4.80
CA MET A 68 -6.00 -8.14 -3.43
C MET A 68 -4.59 -8.50 -3.03
N THR A 69 -4.30 -8.44 -1.73
CA THR A 69 -3.00 -8.89 -1.24
C THR A 69 -3.17 -9.89 -0.12
N LEU A 70 -2.12 -10.70 0.06
CA LEU A 70 -1.94 -11.53 1.25
C LEU A 70 -0.63 -11.07 1.89
N ARG A 71 -0.73 -10.47 3.06
CA ARG A 71 0.45 -10.02 3.79
C ARG A 71 0.79 -11.06 4.85
N VAL A 72 1.89 -11.77 4.64
CA VAL A 72 2.28 -12.89 5.50
C VAL A 72 3.20 -12.47 6.64
N SER A 73 3.92 -11.37 6.46
CA SER A 73 4.79 -10.80 7.49
C SER A 73 5.03 -9.32 7.18
N GLU A 74 5.77 -8.63 8.05
CA GLU A 74 6.18 -7.25 7.79
C GLU A 74 6.94 -7.11 6.46
N ASP A 75 7.70 -8.12 6.09
CA ASP A 75 8.61 -8.07 4.96
C ASP A 75 8.08 -8.76 3.71
N GLU A 76 6.95 -9.44 3.79
CA GLU A 76 6.49 -10.23 2.66
C GLU A 76 5.00 -10.06 2.39
N THR A 77 4.68 -9.66 1.15
CA THR A 77 3.30 -9.47 0.69
C THR A 77 3.16 -9.99 -0.74
N PHE A 78 2.15 -10.82 -0.96
CA PHE A 78 1.78 -11.28 -2.30
C PHE A 78 0.61 -10.46 -2.82
N ILE A 79 0.66 -10.05 -4.08
CA ILE A 79 -0.39 -9.25 -4.73
C ILE A 79 -1.03 -10.09 -5.82
N PHE A 80 -2.36 -10.13 -5.82
CA PHE A 80 -3.16 -10.92 -6.76
C PHE A 80 -4.12 -10.03 -7.54
N THR A 81 -4.42 -10.43 -8.76
CA THR A 81 -5.52 -9.83 -9.53
C THR A 81 -6.86 -10.17 -8.88
N PRO A 82 -7.98 -9.48 -9.25
CA PRO A 82 -9.30 -9.85 -8.72
C PRO A 82 -9.71 -11.29 -9.02
N ASP A 83 -9.21 -11.89 -10.08
CA ASP A 83 -9.45 -13.30 -10.41
C ASP A 83 -8.40 -14.24 -9.80
N LYS A 84 -7.67 -13.76 -8.79
CA LYS A 84 -6.76 -14.55 -7.93
C LYS A 84 -5.50 -15.07 -8.62
N LYS A 85 -5.03 -14.40 -9.65
CA LYS A 85 -3.73 -14.70 -10.27
C LYS A 85 -2.63 -13.88 -9.61
N LEU A 86 -1.50 -14.49 -9.35
CA LEU A 86 -0.36 -13.79 -8.76
C LEU A 86 0.14 -12.71 -9.73
N LEU A 87 0.18 -11.48 -9.25
CA LEU A 87 0.61 -10.32 -10.03
C LEU A 87 2.01 -9.87 -9.64
N ALA A 88 2.29 -9.80 -8.34
CA ALA A 88 3.55 -9.24 -7.85
C ALA A 88 3.82 -9.73 -6.42
N HIS A 89 5.05 -9.50 -5.97
CA HIS A 89 5.51 -9.97 -4.67
C HIS A 89 6.47 -8.95 -4.07
N TRP A 90 6.11 -8.41 -2.91
CA TRP A 90 6.99 -7.56 -2.11
C TRP A 90 7.85 -8.40 -1.18
N LEU A 91 9.16 -8.20 -1.25
CA LEU A 91 10.13 -8.70 -0.27
C LEU A 91 10.88 -7.49 0.28
N GLY A 92 10.58 -7.12 1.54
CA GLY A 92 11.14 -5.91 2.13
C GLY A 92 10.77 -4.69 1.30
N ALA A 93 11.78 -3.96 0.83
CA ALA A 93 11.60 -2.71 0.10
C ALA A 93 11.49 -2.89 -1.41
N VAL A 94 11.47 -4.12 -1.92
CA VAL A 94 11.52 -4.40 -3.37
C VAL A 94 10.32 -5.22 -3.79
N CYS A 95 9.69 -4.82 -4.89
CA CYS A 95 8.58 -5.56 -5.49
C CYS A 95 9.02 -6.22 -6.79
N TYR A 96 8.67 -7.48 -6.95
CA TYR A 96 8.99 -8.31 -8.12
C TYR A 96 7.71 -8.69 -8.85
N ASP A 97 7.78 -8.77 -10.18
CA ASP A 97 6.69 -9.34 -10.97
C ASP A 97 6.76 -10.89 -10.94
N GLU A 98 5.85 -11.54 -11.67
CA GLU A 98 5.79 -13.00 -11.72
C GLU A 98 7.04 -13.64 -12.35
N ASP A 99 7.79 -12.89 -13.16
CA ASP A 99 9.04 -13.33 -13.77
C ASP A 99 10.27 -12.95 -12.95
N LYS A 100 10.04 -12.45 -11.73
CA LYS A 100 11.09 -12.03 -10.78
C LYS A 100 11.88 -10.81 -11.22
N ASN A 101 11.32 -9.99 -12.10
CA ASN A 101 11.89 -8.69 -12.43
C ASN A 101 11.48 -7.66 -11.38
N ILE A 102 12.41 -6.77 -11.04
CA ILE A 102 12.10 -5.68 -10.11
C ILE A 102 11.24 -4.65 -10.82
N ILE A 103 10.04 -4.39 -10.29
CA ILE A 103 9.10 -3.45 -10.89
C ILE A 103 8.86 -2.22 -10.02
N MET A 104 9.21 -2.28 -8.73
CA MET A 104 8.95 -1.17 -7.81
C MET A 104 9.86 -1.26 -6.60
N ARG A 105 10.20 -0.11 -6.02
CA ARG A 105 10.88 -0.02 -4.72
C ARG A 105 10.10 0.94 -3.85
N ARG A 106 10.24 0.80 -2.53
CA ARG A 106 9.59 1.70 -1.58
C ARG A 106 10.52 2.08 -0.43
N GLN A 107 10.21 3.21 0.17
CA GLN A 107 10.83 3.69 1.39
C GLN A 107 9.73 4.05 2.38
N ILE A 108 9.84 3.54 3.60
CA ILE A 108 8.86 3.83 4.66
C ILE A 108 9.40 5.00 5.49
N VAL A 109 8.54 5.99 5.68
CA VAL A 109 8.85 7.20 6.47
C VAL A 109 7.82 7.29 7.58
N LYS A 110 8.29 7.29 8.81
CA LYS A 110 7.41 7.36 9.99
C LYS A 110 7.49 8.71 10.67
#